data_c689ba3a285f370b6e2ef050f9149b5e
#
_entry.id   c689ba3a285f370b6e2ef050f9149b5e
#
_cell.length_a   1.000
_cell.length_b   1.000
_cell.length_c   1.000
_cell.angle_alpha   90.00
_cell.angle_beta   90.00
_cell.angle_gamma   90.00
#
_symmetry.space_group_name_H-M   'P 1'
#
loop_
_entity.id
_entity.type
_entity.pdbx_description
1 polymer ?
#
loop_
_entity_poly.entity_id
_entity_poly.type
_entity_poly.pdbx_seq_one_letter_code
_entity_poly.pdbx_strand_id
1 'polypeptide(L)'
;CVSIAAIGEAAGFLLSMGKRKANGMVSHDFWVLLAMLLYFIVVVVIGFVYAKKSNQSTENYFLGGRRLGPWLTALSAEASDMSGWLLMGLPGVAYFTGASDAMWTAIGLAIGTYLNWLFVSKRLRKYSQVANNSITLPDYFSNRFHDSKNILMTISALVILLFFSIYVGSCFVTCGKLFATLFGLDYATMMVLGALIVFLYTIVGGYLSVCTTDLIQG
;
A
#
# COMPACT_ATOMS: atom_id res chain seq x y z
N CYS A 1 -2.50 1.60 -0.22
CA CYS A 1 -2.04 1.78 1.18
C CYS A 1 -0.61 2.28 1.26
N VAL A 2 0.27 1.79 0.39
CA VAL A 2 1.70 2.11 0.39
C VAL A 2 1.96 3.57 0.04
N SER A 3 1.29 4.12 -0.96
CA SER A 3 1.43 5.55 -1.28
C SER A 3 1.11 6.45 -0.08
N ILE A 4 0.26 5.98 0.84
CA ILE A 4 -0.09 6.71 2.06
C ILE A 4 1.01 6.56 3.12
N ALA A 5 1.65 5.40 3.22
CA ALA A 5 2.77 5.17 4.13
C ALA A 5 4.04 5.94 3.68
N ALA A 6 4.37 5.90 2.38
CA ALA A 6 5.49 6.65 1.82
C ALA A 6 5.29 8.17 1.88
N ILE A 7 4.06 8.65 1.71
CA ILE A 7 3.71 10.05 1.98
C ILE A 7 3.98 10.37 3.46
N GLY A 8 3.71 9.43 4.35
CA GLY A 8 3.97 9.56 5.78
C GLY A 8 5.46 9.55 6.15
N GLU A 9 6.27 8.70 5.53
CA GLU A 9 7.72 8.68 5.75
C GLU A 9 8.40 9.94 5.22
N ALA A 10 8.02 10.40 4.01
CA ALA A 10 8.46 11.69 3.50
C ALA A 10 8.06 12.83 4.45
N ALA A 11 6.85 12.80 5.00
CA ALA A 11 6.39 13.78 5.97
C ALA A 11 7.08 13.63 7.34
N GLY A 12 7.37 12.41 7.81
CA GLY A 12 8.12 12.14 9.04
C GLY A 12 9.58 12.61 8.97
N PHE A 13 10.24 12.40 7.84
CA PHE A 13 11.55 12.95 7.53
C PHE A 13 11.54 14.49 7.57
N LEU A 14 10.49 15.11 7.02
CA LEU A 14 10.30 16.56 7.01
C LEU A 14 9.96 17.12 8.40
N LEU A 15 9.31 16.36 9.28
CA LEU A 15 9.06 16.73 10.69
C LEU A 15 10.36 16.81 11.51
N SER A 16 11.31 15.95 11.24
CA SER A 16 12.63 16.00 11.90
C SER A 16 13.40 17.29 11.55
N MET A 17 13.14 17.84 10.36
CA MET A 17 13.68 19.12 9.91
C MET A 17 12.87 20.33 10.40
N GLY A 18 11.57 20.18 10.70
CA GLY A 18 10.64 21.29 11.00
C GLY A 18 10.71 21.85 12.45
N LYS A 19 11.44 21.22 13.38
CA LYS A 19 11.62 21.73 14.75
C LYS A 19 12.58 22.92 14.88
N ARG A 20 13.11 23.45 13.79
CA ARG A 20 13.99 24.63 13.79
C ARG A 20 13.25 25.91 13.37
N LYS A 21 12.78 26.65 14.38
CA LYS A 21 12.47 28.09 14.43
C LYS A 21 11.33 28.69 13.59
N ALA A 22 10.43 29.34 14.28
CA ALA A 22 9.22 30.04 13.85
C ALA A 22 9.37 31.24 12.90
N ASN A 23 10.55 31.66 12.48
CA ASN A 23 10.78 32.84 11.65
C ASN A 23 11.17 32.54 10.18
N GLY A 24 11.14 31.26 9.78
CA GLY A 24 11.40 30.86 8.37
C GLY A 24 10.27 30.00 7.77
N MET A 25 9.13 29.92 8.41
CA MET A 25 8.07 28.95 8.14
C MET A 25 7.49 29.03 6.72
N VAL A 26 7.24 30.21 6.20
CA VAL A 26 6.52 30.39 4.91
C VAL A 26 7.31 29.89 3.70
N SER A 27 8.63 30.07 3.68
CA SER A 27 9.45 29.61 2.55
C SER A 27 9.73 28.10 2.62
N HIS A 28 9.84 27.54 3.81
CA HIS A 28 10.09 26.12 3.99
C HIS A 28 8.87 25.29 3.63
N ASP A 29 7.68 25.69 4.04
CA ASP A 29 6.42 25.01 3.75
C ASP A 29 6.11 25.01 2.23
N PHE A 30 6.47 26.09 1.53
CA PHE A 30 6.34 26.17 0.09
C PHE A 30 7.19 25.11 -0.63
N TRP A 31 8.46 24.95 -0.25
CA TRP A 31 9.34 23.95 -0.88
C TRP A 31 8.90 22.52 -0.59
N VAL A 32 8.37 22.28 0.61
CA VAL A 32 7.80 20.97 0.97
C VAL A 32 6.57 20.65 0.13
N LEU A 33 5.62 21.58 0.03
CA LEU A 33 4.43 21.42 -0.80
C LEU A 33 4.77 21.26 -2.27
N LEU A 34 5.76 21.99 -2.78
CA LEU A 34 6.25 21.84 -4.14
C LEU A 34 6.84 20.44 -4.39
N ALA A 35 7.68 19.95 -3.47
CA ALA A 35 8.25 18.62 -3.57
C ALA A 35 7.17 17.53 -3.56
N MET A 36 6.15 17.66 -2.72
CA MET A 36 5.01 16.76 -2.69
C MET A 36 4.20 16.78 -3.98
N LEU A 37 3.95 17.96 -4.53
CA LEU A 37 3.23 18.11 -5.78
C LEU A 37 3.99 17.47 -6.95
N LEU A 38 5.31 17.71 -7.02
CA LEU A 38 6.18 17.05 -8.01
C LEU A 38 6.14 15.52 -7.85
N TYR A 39 6.19 15.02 -6.62
CA TYR A 39 6.09 13.60 -6.32
C TYR A 39 4.75 13.03 -6.82
N PHE A 40 3.61 13.66 -6.53
CA PHE A 40 2.31 13.21 -7.02
C PHE A 40 2.21 13.21 -8.55
N ILE A 41 2.79 14.21 -9.21
CA ILE A 41 2.86 14.23 -10.67
C ILE A 41 3.63 13.01 -11.18
N VAL A 42 4.79 12.70 -10.59
CA VAL A 42 5.58 11.52 -10.97
C VAL A 42 4.77 10.22 -10.82
N VAL A 43 4.08 10.03 -9.69
CA VAL A 43 3.23 8.85 -9.44
C VAL A 43 2.12 8.71 -10.49
N VAL A 44 1.43 9.80 -10.80
CA VAL A 44 0.38 9.81 -11.82
C VAL A 44 0.95 9.51 -13.21
N VAL A 45 2.10 10.10 -13.57
CA VAL A 45 2.79 9.83 -14.84
C VAL A 45 3.17 8.36 -14.96
N ILE A 46 3.68 7.72 -13.90
CA ILE A 46 3.95 6.28 -13.86
C ILE A 46 2.67 5.50 -14.17
N GLY A 47 1.53 5.88 -13.57
CA GLY A 47 0.23 5.28 -13.88
C GLY A 47 -0.10 5.30 -15.37
N PHE A 48 0.06 6.44 -16.01
CA PHE A 48 -0.21 6.58 -17.45
C PHE A 48 0.80 5.82 -18.33
N VAL A 49 2.07 5.79 -17.97
CA VAL A 49 3.10 5.04 -18.70
C VAL A 49 2.79 3.54 -18.73
N TYR A 50 2.34 2.99 -17.59
CA TYR A 50 2.00 1.58 -17.51
C TYR A 50 0.60 1.24 -18.03
N ALA A 51 -0.29 2.21 -18.19
CA ALA A 51 -1.69 2.01 -18.61
C ALA A 51 -1.82 1.15 -19.88
N LYS A 52 -1.03 1.45 -20.91
CA LYS A 52 -1.08 0.73 -22.19
C LYS A 52 -0.69 -0.75 -22.04
N LYS A 53 0.27 -1.06 -21.17
CA LYS A 53 0.74 -2.43 -20.94
C LYS A 53 -0.19 -3.19 -20.00
N SER A 54 -0.68 -2.52 -18.98
CA SER A 54 -1.55 -3.07 -17.95
C SER A 54 -2.91 -3.47 -18.52
N ASN A 55 -3.48 -2.64 -19.39
CA ASN A 55 -4.82 -2.84 -19.96
C ASN A 55 -4.91 -3.86 -21.13
N GLN A 56 -3.82 -4.57 -21.42
CA GLN A 56 -3.82 -5.58 -22.50
C GLN A 56 -4.57 -6.86 -22.13
N SER A 57 -4.57 -7.25 -20.86
CA SER A 57 -5.28 -8.43 -20.36
C SER A 57 -5.56 -8.31 -18.87
N THR A 58 -6.56 -9.07 -18.40
CA THR A 58 -6.91 -9.16 -16.97
C THR A 58 -5.71 -9.62 -16.12
N GLU A 59 -4.91 -10.57 -16.62
CA GLU A 59 -3.70 -11.04 -15.94
C GLU A 59 -2.62 -9.96 -15.85
N ASN A 60 -2.45 -9.16 -16.90
CA ASN A 60 -1.52 -8.02 -16.86
C ASN A 60 -2.00 -6.95 -15.89
N TYR A 61 -3.30 -6.68 -15.85
CA TYR A 61 -3.86 -5.66 -14.98
C TYR A 61 -3.74 -6.01 -13.49
N PHE A 62 -4.08 -7.24 -13.10
CA PHE A 62 -4.11 -7.66 -11.70
C PHE A 62 -2.82 -8.30 -11.19
N LEU A 63 -2.02 -8.92 -12.06
CA LEU A 63 -0.81 -9.67 -11.67
C LEU A 63 0.47 -9.18 -12.36
N GLY A 64 0.39 -8.11 -13.17
CA GLY A 64 1.56 -7.64 -13.93
C GLY A 64 2.10 -8.66 -14.94
N GLY A 65 1.24 -9.59 -15.41
CA GLY A 65 1.65 -10.69 -16.29
C GLY A 65 2.56 -11.70 -15.61
N ARG A 66 2.63 -11.73 -14.28
CA ARG A 66 3.51 -12.63 -13.46
C ARG A 66 5.00 -12.51 -13.80
N ARG A 67 5.44 -11.37 -14.32
CA ARG A 67 6.82 -11.12 -14.80
C ARG A 67 7.61 -10.15 -13.91
N LEU A 68 7.16 -9.93 -12.68
CA LEU A 68 7.85 -9.05 -11.75
C LEU A 68 9.19 -9.66 -11.32
N GLY A 69 10.22 -8.84 -11.30
CA GLY A 69 11.52 -9.22 -10.78
C GLY A 69 11.49 -9.40 -9.25
N PRO A 70 12.47 -10.15 -8.68
CA PRO A 70 12.46 -10.45 -7.24
C PRO A 70 12.55 -9.20 -6.36
N TRP A 71 13.35 -8.22 -6.71
CA TRP A 71 13.48 -6.97 -5.99
C TRP A 71 12.19 -6.15 -5.99
N LEU A 72 11.59 -5.98 -7.17
CA LEU A 72 10.33 -5.28 -7.32
C LEU A 72 9.21 -5.96 -6.52
N THR A 73 9.16 -7.29 -6.56
CA THR A 73 8.17 -8.07 -5.80
C THR A 73 8.38 -7.93 -4.28
N ALA A 74 9.62 -8.00 -3.81
CA ALA A 74 9.91 -7.91 -2.38
C ALA A 74 9.58 -6.52 -1.82
N LEU A 75 10.04 -5.46 -2.48
CA LEU A 75 9.78 -4.08 -2.06
C LEU A 75 8.29 -3.73 -2.15
N SER A 76 7.61 -4.12 -3.23
CA SER A 76 6.18 -3.86 -3.35
C SER A 76 5.35 -4.66 -2.35
N ALA A 77 5.74 -5.90 -2.02
CA ALA A 77 5.04 -6.69 -1.02
C ALA A 77 5.18 -6.08 0.37
N GLU A 78 6.40 -5.71 0.78
CA GLU A 78 6.67 -5.04 2.06
C GLU A 78 5.94 -3.71 2.15
N ALA A 79 6.11 -2.89 1.13
CA ALA A 79 5.48 -1.61 1.03
C ALA A 79 3.93 -1.70 1.06
N SER A 80 3.31 -2.72 0.48
CA SER A 80 1.86 -2.94 0.51
C SER A 80 1.35 -3.48 1.85
N ASP A 81 2.17 -4.20 2.60
CA ASP A 81 1.84 -4.71 3.93
C ASP A 81 1.85 -3.60 4.99
N MET A 82 2.75 -2.65 4.84
CA MET A 82 2.84 -1.47 5.70
C MET A 82 1.62 -0.56 5.50
N SER A 83 0.88 -0.32 6.58
CA SER A 83 -0.28 0.57 6.60
C SER A 83 -0.02 1.77 7.51
N GLY A 84 -1.05 2.52 7.87
CA GLY A 84 -0.99 3.49 8.95
C GLY A 84 -0.49 2.93 10.29
N TRP A 85 -0.40 1.60 10.42
CA TRP A 85 0.20 0.92 11.56
C TRP A 85 1.68 1.29 11.75
N LEU A 86 2.47 1.29 10.68
CA LEU A 86 3.89 1.64 10.77
C LEU A 86 4.11 3.07 11.24
N LEU A 87 3.27 4.01 10.77
CA LEU A 87 3.42 5.44 11.07
C LEU A 87 2.85 5.86 12.42
N MET A 88 1.73 5.30 12.81
CA MET A 88 0.99 5.72 14.00
C MET A 88 0.81 4.59 15.02
N GLY A 89 0.59 3.36 14.57
CA GLY A 89 0.33 2.24 15.45
C GLY A 89 1.56 1.82 16.23
N LEU A 90 2.63 1.44 15.54
CA LEU A 90 3.85 0.97 16.20
C LEU A 90 4.55 2.04 17.07
N PRO A 91 4.71 3.30 16.61
CA PRO A 91 5.16 4.37 17.48
C PRO A 91 4.22 4.65 18.65
N GLY A 92 2.90 4.52 18.44
CA GLY A 92 1.91 4.65 19.51
C GLY A 92 2.06 3.56 20.57
N VAL A 93 2.23 2.30 20.16
CA VAL A 93 2.53 1.19 21.09
C VAL A 93 3.81 1.51 21.88
N ALA A 94 4.90 1.91 21.22
CA ALA A 94 6.15 2.26 21.88
C ALA A 94 5.98 3.41 22.90
N TYR A 95 5.14 4.38 22.59
CA TYR A 95 4.86 5.52 23.47
C TYR A 95 4.01 5.14 24.68
N PHE A 96 2.96 4.32 24.51
CA PHE A 96 1.99 4.01 25.57
C PHE A 96 2.40 2.82 26.45
N THR A 97 3.00 1.77 25.85
CA THR A 97 3.33 0.51 26.57
C THR A 97 4.83 0.30 26.74
N GLY A 98 5.64 1.11 26.06
CA GLY A 98 7.10 1.04 26.13
C GLY A 98 7.73 0.35 24.90
N ALA A 99 9.04 0.57 24.75
CA ALA A 99 9.81 0.07 23.62
C ALA A 99 9.87 -1.47 23.53
N SER A 100 9.70 -2.16 24.67
CA SER A 100 9.73 -3.63 24.70
C SER A 100 8.62 -4.27 23.88
N ASP A 101 7.38 -3.81 24.03
CA ASP A 101 6.23 -4.34 23.30
C ASP A 101 6.32 -4.07 21.80
N ALA A 102 6.78 -2.85 21.45
CA ALA A 102 7.01 -2.50 20.05
C ALA A 102 8.11 -3.36 19.42
N MET A 103 9.18 -3.66 20.16
CA MET A 103 10.29 -4.50 19.69
C MET A 103 9.84 -5.95 19.47
N TRP A 104 9.08 -6.53 20.38
CA TRP A 104 8.53 -7.89 20.20
C TRP A 104 7.57 -7.96 19.01
N THR A 105 6.75 -6.94 18.79
CA THR A 105 5.88 -6.83 17.62
C THR A 105 6.69 -6.79 16.33
N ALA A 106 7.75 -5.97 16.27
CA ALA A 106 8.61 -5.88 15.09
C ALA A 106 9.34 -7.20 14.80
N ILE A 107 9.87 -7.88 15.82
CA ILE A 107 10.52 -9.18 15.69
C ILE A 107 9.51 -10.23 15.18
N GLY A 108 8.30 -10.25 15.77
CA GLY A 108 7.23 -11.17 15.36
C GLY A 108 6.82 -10.98 13.91
N LEU A 109 6.66 -9.73 13.46
CA LEU A 109 6.38 -9.38 12.07
C LEU A 109 7.50 -9.85 11.13
N ALA A 110 8.75 -9.56 11.45
CA ALA A 110 9.90 -9.95 10.63
C ALA A 110 10.00 -11.48 10.46
N ILE A 111 9.88 -12.23 11.56
CA ILE A 111 9.90 -13.70 11.53
C ILE A 111 8.68 -14.24 10.78
N GLY A 112 7.49 -13.72 11.05
CA GLY A 112 6.24 -14.14 10.41
C GLY A 112 6.27 -13.93 8.91
N THR A 113 6.70 -12.77 8.44
CA THR A 113 6.86 -12.44 7.02
C THR A 113 7.87 -13.39 6.36
N TYR A 114 9.03 -13.62 6.99
CA TYR A 114 10.02 -14.55 6.46
C TYR A 114 9.47 -15.98 6.32
N LEU A 115 8.78 -16.50 7.34
CA LEU A 115 8.17 -17.84 7.30
C LEU A 115 7.04 -17.92 6.25
N ASN A 116 6.24 -16.87 6.11
CA ASN A 116 5.20 -16.80 5.08
C ASN A 116 5.81 -16.88 3.67
N TRP A 117 6.86 -16.13 3.39
CA TRP A 117 7.55 -16.20 2.10
C TRP A 117 8.18 -17.56 1.85
N LEU A 118 8.76 -18.18 2.86
CA LEU A 118 9.44 -19.48 2.74
C LEU A 118 8.46 -20.62 2.49
N PHE A 119 7.36 -20.67 3.23
CA PHE A 119 6.45 -21.83 3.23
C PHE A 119 5.19 -21.64 2.39
N VAL A 120 4.59 -20.46 2.42
CA VAL A 120 3.26 -20.23 1.83
C VAL A 120 3.37 -19.72 0.39
N SER A 121 4.14 -18.67 0.14
CA SER A 121 4.13 -17.97 -1.15
C SER A 121 4.55 -18.87 -2.31
N LYS A 122 5.62 -19.65 -2.16
CA LYS A 122 6.11 -20.57 -3.19
C LYS A 122 5.09 -21.66 -3.54
N ARG A 123 4.40 -22.19 -2.53
CA ARG A 123 3.35 -23.20 -2.71
C ARG A 123 2.12 -22.59 -3.36
N LEU A 124 1.66 -21.46 -2.85
CA LEU A 124 0.49 -20.77 -3.38
C LEU A 124 0.67 -20.39 -4.85
N ARG A 125 1.83 -19.86 -5.23
CA ARG A 125 2.15 -19.53 -6.63
C ARG A 125 2.05 -20.77 -7.53
N LYS A 126 2.62 -21.90 -7.13
CA LYS A 126 2.57 -23.13 -7.91
C LYS A 126 1.16 -23.70 -8.01
N TYR A 127 0.46 -23.75 -6.88
CA TYR A 127 -0.90 -24.29 -6.84
C TYR A 127 -1.92 -23.42 -7.56
N SER A 128 -1.79 -22.10 -7.54
CA SER A 128 -2.69 -21.21 -8.29
C SER A 128 -2.57 -21.40 -9.80
N GLN A 129 -1.37 -21.73 -10.30
CA GLN A 129 -1.19 -22.04 -11.72
C GLN A 129 -1.86 -23.37 -12.10
N VAL A 130 -1.72 -24.41 -11.26
CA VAL A 130 -2.35 -25.73 -11.48
C VAL A 130 -3.87 -25.63 -11.33
N ALA A 131 -4.36 -24.79 -10.42
CA ALA A 131 -5.79 -24.54 -10.22
C ALA A 131 -6.32 -23.55 -11.27
N ASN A 132 -6.32 -23.95 -12.53
CA ASN A 132 -6.84 -23.20 -13.67
C ASN A 132 -6.28 -21.76 -13.81
N ASN A 133 -5.00 -21.56 -13.47
CA ASN A 133 -4.34 -20.25 -13.51
C ASN A 133 -5.09 -19.15 -12.73
N SER A 134 -5.60 -19.49 -11.55
CA SER A 134 -6.41 -18.61 -10.71
C SER A 134 -5.73 -17.26 -10.45
N ILE A 135 -6.45 -16.16 -10.65
CA ILE A 135 -5.94 -14.80 -10.50
C ILE A 135 -6.14 -14.28 -9.08
N THR A 136 -7.28 -14.62 -8.46
CA THR A 136 -7.66 -14.17 -7.12
C THR A 136 -7.73 -15.33 -6.13
N LEU A 137 -7.68 -15.05 -4.82
CA LEU A 137 -7.87 -16.08 -3.79
C LEU A 137 -9.27 -16.73 -3.85
N PRO A 138 -10.37 -15.99 -4.03
CA PRO A 138 -11.69 -16.60 -4.25
C PRO A 138 -11.73 -17.56 -5.43
N ASP A 139 -11.16 -17.18 -6.56
CA ASP A 139 -11.04 -18.02 -7.74
C ASP A 139 -10.19 -19.27 -7.48
N TYR A 140 -9.06 -19.11 -6.78
CA TYR A 140 -8.22 -20.21 -6.35
C TYR A 140 -8.97 -21.21 -5.46
N PHE A 141 -9.75 -20.76 -4.49
CA PHE A 141 -10.52 -21.66 -3.62
C PHE A 141 -11.60 -22.40 -4.42
N SER A 142 -12.32 -21.71 -5.29
CA SER A 142 -13.33 -22.32 -6.16
C SER A 142 -12.73 -23.42 -7.04
N ASN A 143 -11.63 -23.13 -7.72
CA ASN A 143 -10.97 -24.07 -8.62
C ASN A 143 -10.32 -25.25 -7.87
N ARG A 144 -9.70 -24.99 -6.71
CA ARG A 144 -9.04 -26.00 -5.92
C ARG A 144 -10.01 -27.03 -5.32
N PHE A 145 -11.14 -26.57 -4.84
CA PHE A 145 -12.15 -27.41 -4.17
C PHE A 145 -13.28 -27.85 -5.10
N HIS A 146 -13.18 -27.56 -6.41
CA HIS A 146 -14.18 -27.88 -7.41
C HIS A 146 -15.58 -27.40 -7.03
N ASP A 147 -15.67 -26.14 -6.58
CA ASP A 147 -16.92 -25.54 -6.11
C ASP A 147 -17.87 -25.23 -7.27
N SER A 148 -18.66 -26.22 -7.66
CA SER A 148 -19.62 -26.11 -8.77
C SER A 148 -20.74 -25.09 -8.52
N LYS A 149 -20.98 -24.71 -7.25
CA LYS A 149 -22.01 -23.73 -6.87
C LYS A 149 -21.47 -22.35 -6.59
N ASN A 150 -20.16 -22.14 -6.73
CA ASN A 150 -19.47 -20.88 -6.43
C ASN A 150 -19.70 -20.34 -5.00
N ILE A 151 -20.02 -21.21 -4.04
CA ILE A 151 -20.30 -20.84 -2.66
C ILE A 151 -19.01 -20.33 -1.97
N LEU A 152 -17.90 -21.09 -2.11
CA LEU A 152 -16.61 -20.72 -1.55
C LEU A 152 -16.09 -19.43 -2.16
N MET A 153 -16.26 -19.29 -3.48
CA MET A 153 -15.90 -18.06 -4.20
C MET A 153 -16.67 -16.86 -3.65
N THR A 154 -17.98 -16.98 -3.50
CA THR A 154 -18.85 -15.90 -3.02
C THR A 154 -18.53 -15.50 -1.59
N ILE A 155 -18.42 -16.49 -0.67
CA ILE A 155 -18.11 -16.21 0.74
C ILE A 155 -16.74 -15.55 0.86
N SER A 156 -15.70 -16.08 0.22
CA SER A 156 -14.36 -15.51 0.30
C SER A 156 -14.27 -14.13 -0.32
N ALA A 157 -14.97 -13.88 -1.43
CA ALA A 157 -15.05 -12.57 -2.04
C ALA A 157 -15.76 -11.55 -1.14
N LEU A 158 -16.87 -11.92 -0.49
CA LEU A 158 -17.58 -11.05 0.45
C LEU A 158 -16.72 -10.72 1.68
N VAL A 159 -16.03 -11.70 2.24
CA VAL A 159 -15.10 -11.48 3.36
C VAL A 159 -13.99 -10.50 2.97
N ILE A 160 -13.35 -10.73 1.83
CA ILE A 160 -12.31 -9.83 1.31
C ILE A 160 -12.89 -8.41 1.11
N LEU A 161 -14.02 -8.29 0.43
CA LEU A 161 -14.64 -6.99 0.17
C LEU A 161 -14.91 -6.22 1.47
N LEU A 162 -15.51 -6.87 2.46
CA LEU A 162 -15.84 -6.26 3.75
C LEU A 162 -14.59 -5.76 4.49
N PHE A 163 -13.63 -6.66 4.72
CA PHE A 163 -12.45 -6.33 5.52
C PHE A 163 -11.50 -5.36 4.81
N PHE A 164 -11.29 -5.52 3.51
CA PHE A 164 -10.45 -4.60 2.76
C PHE A 164 -11.08 -3.22 2.57
N SER A 165 -12.41 -3.11 2.50
CA SER A 165 -13.05 -1.79 2.49
C SER A 165 -12.79 -1.03 3.80
N ILE A 166 -12.89 -1.70 4.95
CA ILE A 166 -12.55 -1.11 6.25
C ILE A 166 -11.07 -0.74 6.31
N TYR A 167 -10.19 -1.64 5.85
CA TYR A 167 -8.74 -1.41 5.82
C TYR A 167 -8.36 -0.20 4.97
N VAL A 168 -8.87 -0.10 3.75
CA VAL A 168 -8.63 1.04 2.84
C VAL A 168 -9.17 2.34 3.44
N GLY A 169 -10.35 2.29 4.05
CA GLY A 169 -10.93 3.43 4.77
C GLY A 169 -10.00 3.92 5.90
N SER A 170 -9.42 3.01 6.68
CA SER A 170 -8.47 3.37 7.74
C SER A 170 -7.19 4.04 7.20
N CYS A 171 -6.73 3.61 6.03
CA CYS A 171 -5.58 4.22 5.36
C CYS A 171 -5.88 5.68 4.93
N PHE A 172 -7.07 5.94 4.38
CA PHE A 172 -7.47 7.31 4.01
C PHE A 172 -7.62 8.22 5.24
N VAL A 173 -8.18 7.70 6.34
CA VAL A 173 -8.24 8.42 7.62
C VAL A 173 -6.84 8.78 8.11
N THR A 174 -5.89 7.84 8.05
CA THR A 174 -4.49 8.08 8.44
C THR A 174 -3.87 9.17 7.58
N CYS A 175 -4.07 9.12 6.26
CA CYS A 175 -3.61 10.15 5.33
C CYS A 175 -4.15 11.53 5.71
N GLY A 176 -5.48 11.65 5.88
CA GLY A 176 -6.12 12.92 6.25
C GLY A 176 -5.60 13.48 7.57
N LYS A 177 -5.46 12.64 8.62
CA LYS A 177 -4.91 13.06 9.92
C LYS A 177 -3.47 13.52 9.82
N LEU A 178 -2.64 12.80 9.04
CA LEU A 178 -1.24 13.15 8.86
C LEU A 178 -1.10 14.55 8.25
N PHE A 179 -1.77 14.83 7.14
CA PHE A 179 -1.71 16.14 6.48
C PHE A 179 -2.32 17.26 7.32
N ALA A 180 -3.42 17.00 8.02
CA ALA A 180 -4.01 17.98 8.93
C ALA A 180 -3.05 18.34 10.06
N THR A 181 -2.35 17.35 10.63
CA THR A 181 -1.40 17.57 11.74
C THR A 181 -0.12 18.26 11.30
N LEU A 182 0.39 17.93 10.11
CA LEU A 182 1.66 18.46 9.62
C LEU A 182 1.56 19.87 9.04
N PHE A 183 0.51 20.12 8.28
CA PHE A 183 0.37 21.34 7.48
C PHE A 183 -0.78 22.24 7.94
N GLY A 184 -1.57 21.82 8.95
CA GLY A 184 -2.75 22.56 9.39
C GLY A 184 -3.86 22.62 8.33
N LEU A 185 -3.85 21.70 7.35
CA LEU A 185 -4.82 21.64 6.27
C LEU A 185 -6.11 20.95 6.73
N ASP A 186 -7.21 21.23 6.03
CA ASP A 186 -8.50 20.60 6.36
C ASP A 186 -8.42 19.07 6.17
N TYR A 187 -8.80 18.34 7.23
CA TYR A 187 -8.75 16.88 7.29
C TYR A 187 -9.54 16.21 6.16
N ALA A 188 -10.79 16.65 5.95
CA ALA A 188 -11.66 16.01 4.97
C ALA A 188 -11.16 16.22 3.54
N THR A 189 -10.70 17.43 3.23
CA THR A 189 -10.12 17.78 1.94
C THR A 189 -8.87 16.93 1.65
N MET A 190 -7.97 16.79 2.61
CA MET A 190 -6.73 16.01 2.43
C MET A 190 -7.01 14.51 2.29
N MET A 191 -7.96 13.99 3.03
CA MET A 191 -8.41 12.60 2.91
C MET A 191 -8.95 12.31 1.50
N VAL A 192 -9.81 13.18 0.98
CA VAL A 192 -10.42 13.02 -0.36
C VAL A 192 -9.39 13.18 -1.47
N LEU A 193 -8.51 14.19 -1.38
CA LEU A 193 -7.43 14.38 -2.36
C LEU A 193 -6.47 13.19 -2.40
N GLY A 194 -6.06 12.69 -1.25
CA GLY A 194 -5.22 11.48 -1.16
C GLY A 194 -5.90 10.27 -1.79
N ALA A 195 -7.17 10.06 -1.50
CA ALA A 195 -7.96 8.98 -2.09
C ALA A 195 -8.05 9.11 -3.62
N LEU A 196 -8.34 10.30 -4.13
CA LEU A 196 -8.43 10.56 -5.58
C LEU A 196 -7.13 10.26 -6.31
N ILE A 197 -5.99 10.69 -5.76
CA ILE A 197 -4.67 10.42 -6.36
C ILE A 197 -4.40 8.92 -6.43
N VAL A 198 -4.66 8.19 -5.33
CA VAL A 198 -4.48 6.74 -5.26
C VAL A 198 -5.37 6.03 -6.28
N PHE A 199 -6.65 6.40 -6.35
CA PHE A 199 -7.57 5.81 -7.32
C PHE A 199 -7.16 6.09 -8.76
N LEU A 200 -6.76 7.31 -9.09
CA LEU A 200 -6.35 7.69 -10.44
C LEU A 200 -5.22 6.82 -10.96
N TYR A 201 -4.08 6.76 -10.28
CA TYR A 201 -2.95 6.00 -10.80
C TYR A 201 -3.17 4.48 -10.71
N THR A 202 -3.94 3.99 -9.74
CA THR A 202 -4.23 2.56 -9.59
C THR A 202 -5.19 2.07 -10.66
N ILE A 203 -6.28 2.80 -10.92
CA ILE A 203 -7.27 2.42 -11.94
C ILE A 203 -6.66 2.48 -13.33
N VAL A 204 -5.88 3.53 -13.61
CA VAL A 204 -5.27 3.72 -14.93
C VAL A 204 -4.10 2.78 -15.18
N GLY A 205 -3.20 2.64 -14.22
CA GLY A 205 -1.94 1.93 -14.37
C GLY A 205 -1.94 0.46 -13.94
N GLY A 206 -2.94 0.03 -13.17
CA GLY A 206 -3.06 -1.33 -12.63
C GLY A 206 -1.90 -1.74 -11.73
N TYR A 207 -1.74 -3.06 -11.53
CA TYR A 207 -0.77 -3.64 -10.59
C TYR A 207 0.69 -3.25 -10.87
N LEU A 208 1.10 -3.19 -12.14
CA LEU A 208 2.47 -2.80 -12.52
C LEU A 208 2.80 -1.37 -12.09
N SER A 209 1.85 -0.46 -12.21
CA SER A 209 2.02 0.92 -11.76
C SER A 209 2.21 0.96 -10.25
N VAL A 210 1.36 0.25 -9.50
CA VAL A 210 1.46 0.17 -8.04
C VAL A 210 2.81 -0.38 -7.61
N CYS A 211 3.25 -1.52 -8.16
CA CYS A 211 4.56 -2.09 -7.83
C CYS A 211 5.74 -1.17 -8.16
N THR A 212 5.64 -0.40 -9.26
CA THR A 212 6.71 0.53 -9.63
C THR A 212 6.74 1.76 -8.70
N THR A 213 5.58 2.26 -8.30
CA THR A 213 5.52 3.33 -7.29
C THR A 213 6.02 2.85 -5.95
N ASP A 214 5.70 1.63 -5.55
CA ASP A 214 6.20 1.00 -4.32
C ASP A 214 7.73 0.89 -4.31
N LEU A 215 8.35 0.54 -5.45
CA LEU A 215 9.81 0.50 -5.59
C LEU A 215 10.49 1.85 -5.37
N ILE A 216 9.83 2.93 -5.76
CA ILE A 216 10.36 4.29 -5.60
C ILE A 216 10.13 4.81 -4.17
N GLN A 217 9.11 4.30 -3.50
CA GLN A 217 8.65 4.75 -2.19
C GLN A 217 9.23 3.95 -1.01
N GLY A 218 9.59 2.68 -1.22
CA GLY A 218 10.22 1.79 -0.25
C GLY A 218 11.72 1.88 -0.30
#